data_536fbc19a55f18d0045ff6c1c99105c9
#
_entry.id   536fbc19a55f18d0045ff6c1c99105c9
#
_cell.length_a   1.000
_cell.length_b   1.000
_cell.length_c   1.000
_cell.angle_alpha   90.00
_cell.angle_beta   90.00
_cell.angle_gamma   90.00
#
_symmetry.space_group_name_H-M   'P 1'
#
loop_
_entity.id
_entity.type
_entity.pdbx_description
1 polymer ?
#
loop_
_entity_poly.entity_id
_entity_poly.type
_entity_poly.pdbx_seq_one_letter_code
_entity_poly.pdbx_strand_id
1 'polypeptide(L)'
;TKPVILALDVTGSMGETAVEVAKQLNVVMTRLYEELKDIQFMIMGIGDLAYDYAPIQASQFESDIRIAEQLDKIYFEFGGGGNAYESYTAAWYFGSRHCKLDCWERGQKGIIITLGDEQLNPYLPARPLSICTGDSLQGDIDTKDLYKEASEKYDIFHIQVNHRYFK
;
A
#
# COMPACT_ATOMS: atom_id res chain seq x y z
N THR A 1 15.62 -1.87 -13.31
CA THR A 1 15.09 -2.03 -11.95
C THR A 1 13.57 -2.16 -11.99
N LYS A 2 13.05 -3.15 -11.31
CA LYS A 2 11.59 -3.38 -11.20
C LYS A 2 11.13 -2.87 -9.82
N PRO A 3 10.47 -1.72 -9.73
CA PRO A 3 9.95 -1.23 -8.45
C PRO A 3 8.61 -1.89 -8.11
N VAL A 4 8.47 -2.32 -6.85
CA VAL A 4 7.28 -2.96 -6.31
C VAL A 4 6.84 -2.21 -5.05
N ILE A 5 5.60 -1.76 -5.03
CA ILE A 5 4.96 -1.20 -3.84
C ILE A 5 4.12 -2.29 -3.19
N LEU A 6 4.44 -2.62 -1.95
CA LEU A 6 3.65 -3.53 -1.11
C LEU A 6 2.87 -2.68 -0.11
N ALA A 7 1.56 -2.60 -0.28
CA ALA A 7 0.68 -1.84 0.58
C ALA A 7 -0.12 -2.79 1.48
N LEU A 8 0.09 -2.69 2.78
CA LEU A 8 -0.46 -3.57 3.79
C LEU A 8 -1.51 -2.83 4.61
N ASP A 9 -2.67 -3.45 4.78
CA ASP A 9 -3.68 -3.00 5.72
C ASP A 9 -3.14 -3.09 7.17
N VAL A 10 -3.10 -1.95 7.86
CA VAL A 10 -2.63 -1.85 9.24
C VAL A 10 -3.75 -1.46 10.20
N THR A 11 -5.00 -1.61 9.78
CA THR A 11 -6.17 -1.29 10.62
C THR A 11 -6.41 -2.32 11.72
N GLY A 12 -7.22 -1.93 12.69
CA GLY A 12 -7.59 -2.81 13.82
C GLY A 12 -8.33 -4.07 13.39
N SER A 13 -9.06 -4.05 12.27
CA SER A 13 -9.76 -5.23 11.76
C SER A 13 -8.82 -6.37 11.35
N MET A 14 -7.61 -6.05 10.90
CA MET A 14 -6.56 -7.02 10.63
C MET A 14 -5.96 -7.61 11.92
N GLY A 15 -5.89 -6.81 13.00
CA GLY A 15 -5.38 -7.25 14.29
C GLY A 15 -3.99 -7.88 14.20
N GLU A 16 -3.80 -9.00 14.88
CA GLU A 16 -2.54 -9.75 14.87
C GLU A 16 -2.23 -10.36 13.49
N THR A 17 -3.23 -10.52 12.62
CA THR A 17 -3.05 -11.01 11.25
C THR A 17 -2.16 -10.08 10.45
N ALA A 18 -2.26 -8.76 10.64
CA ALA A 18 -1.38 -7.79 9.97
C ALA A 18 0.09 -8.02 10.33
N VAL A 19 0.38 -8.28 11.59
CA VAL A 19 1.74 -8.57 12.07
C VAL A 19 2.26 -9.86 11.45
N GLU A 20 1.44 -10.90 11.40
CA GLU A 20 1.82 -12.19 10.81
C GLU A 20 2.06 -12.07 9.29
N VAL A 21 1.19 -11.36 8.58
CA VAL A 21 1.37 -11.08 7.15
C VAL A 21 2.67 -10.30 6.92
N ALA A 22 2.97 -9.32 7.76
CA ALA A 22 4.22 -8.55 7.66
C ALA A 22 5.46 -9.45 7.83
N LYS A 23 5.43 -10.39 8.78
CA LYS A 23 6.52 -11.36 8.96
C LYS A 23 6.71 -12.25 7.74
N GLN A 24 5.62 -12.74 7.15
CA GLN A 24 5.68 -13.58 5.95
C GLN A 24 6.17 -12.79 4.74
N LEU A 25 5.76 -11.55 4.58
CA LEU A 25 6.27 -10.67 3.53
C LEU A 25 7.78 -10.45 3.65
N ASN A 26 8.29 -10.32 4.86
CA ASN A 26 9.73 -10.19 5.10
C ASN A 26 10.49 -11.40 4.54
N VAL A 27 10.00 -12.62 4.82
CA VAL A 27 10.60 -13.85 4.28
C VAL A 27 10.55 -13.88 2.76
N VAL A 28 9.41 -13.52 2.17
CA VAL A 28 9.24 -13.50 0.71
C VAL A 28 10.17 -12.48 0.06
N MET A 29 10.25 -11.27 0.61
CA MET A 29 11.13 -10.22 0.07
C MET A 29 12.59 -10.62 0.14
N THR A 30 13.03 -11.24 1.24
CA THR A 30 14.40 -11.71 1.39
C THR A 30 14.76 -12.72 0.30
N ARG A 31 13.87 -13.67 0.02
CA ARG A 31 14.06 -14.65 -1.05
C ARG A 31 14.09 -14.00 -2.43
N LEU A 32 13.21 -13.02 -2.68
CA LEU A 32 13.19 -12.31 -3.95
C LEU A 32 14.47 -11.51 -4.19
N TYR A 33 15.04 -10.89 -3.17
CA TYR A 33 16.33 -10.21 -3.29
C TYR A 33 17.48 -11.15 -3.58
N GLU A 34 17.44 -12.38 -3.08
CA GLU A 34 18.45 -13.40 -3.37
C GLU A 34 18.38 -13.88 -4.81
N GLU A 35 17.18 -14.00 -5.38
CA GLU A 35 16.93 -14.54 -6.72
C GLU A 35 16.92 -13.46 -7.81
N LEU A 36 16.41 -12.27 -7.51
CA LEU A 36 16.22 -11.17 -8.46
C LEU A 36 17.06 -9.98 -8.04
N LYS A 37 18.16 -9.74 -8.75
CA LYS A 37 19.11 -8.66 -8.40
C LYS A 37 18.60 -7.26 -8.73
N ASP A 38 17.54 -7.13 -9.51
CA ASP A 38 17.08 -5.86 -10.08
C ASP A 38 15.67 -5.47 -9.61
N ILE A 39 15.34 -5.82 -8.37
CA ILE A 39 14.05 -5.50 -7.75
C ILE A 39 14.25 -4.48 -6.62
N GLN A 40 13.32 -3.56 -6.47
CA GLN A 40 13.25 -2.64 -5.34
C GLN A 40 11.85 -2.68 -4.74
N PHE A 41 11.76 -2.65 -3.42
CA PHE A 41 10.50 -2.62 -2.69
C PHE A 41 10.33 -1.29 -1.95
N MET A 42 9.11 -0.78 -1.97
CA MET A 42 8.59 0.20 -1.03
C MET A 42 7.51 -0.47 -0.20
N ILE A 43 7.57 -0.35 1.12
CA ILE A 43 6.52 -0.82 2.02
C ILE A 43 5.61 0.34 2.36
N MET A 44 4.31 0.11 2.32
CA MET A 44 3.30 1.09 2.66
C MET A 44 2.29 0.47 3.63
N GLY A 45 2.03 1.15 4.74
CA GLY A 45 0.93 0.82 5.64
C GLY A 45 -0.27 1.67 5.28
N ILE A 46 -1.42 1.04 5.07
CA ILE A 46 -2.68 1.72 4.72
C ILE A 46 -3.69 1.50 5.83
N GLY A 47 -4.24 2.61 6.34
CA GLY A 47 -5.35 2.61 7.28
C GLY A 47 -6.59 3.26 6.69
N ASP A 48 -7.54 3.60 7.55
CA ASP A 48 -8.74 4.35 7.17
C ASP A 48 -8.44 5.86 7.20
N LEU A 49 -8.59 6.52 6.07
CA LEU A 49 -8.33 7.97 5.95
C LEU A 49 -9.21 8.82 6.87
N ALA A 50 -10.40 8.33 7.21
CA ALA A 50 -11.36 9.08 8.02
C ALA A 50 -11.15 8.89 9.52
N TYR A 51 -10.60 7.76 9.95
CA TYR A 51 -10.60 7.35 11.36
C TYR A 51 -9.22 7.07 11.94
N ASP A 52 -8.24 6.68 11.12
CA ASP A 52 -6.92 6.29 11.61
C ASP A 52 -5.97 7.47 11.79
N TYR A 53 -5.09 7.36 12.77
CA TYR A 53 -4.11 8.39 13.10
C TYR A 53 -3.02 8.54 12.03
N ALA A 54 -2.55 7.43 11.50
CA ALA A 54 -1.54 7.39 10.45
C ALA A 54 -2.05 6.59 9.24
N PRO A 55 -2.98 7.17 8.44
CA PRO A 55 -3.66 6.42 7.38
C PRO A 55 -2.77 6.02 6.22
N ILE A 56 -1.68 6.72 5.99
CA ILE A 56 -0.66 6.34 4.99
C ILE A 56 0.72 6.44 5.62
N GLN A 57 1.42 5.32 5.64
CA GLN A 57 2.81 5.24 6.04
C GLN A 57 3.61 4.60 4.90
N ALA A 58 4.69 5.23 4.47
CA ALA A 58 5.47 4.73 3.35
C ALA A 58 6.97 4.78 3.64
N SER A 59 7.69 3.71 3.28
CA SER A 59 9.14 3.69 3.24
C SER A 59 9.64 4.35 1.95
N GLN A 60 10.95 4.42 1.79
CA GLN A 60 11.56 4.65 0.48
C GLN A 60 11.71 3.33 -0.27
N PHE A 61 12.00 3.40 -1.57
CA PHE A 61 12.38 2.21 -2.32
C PHE A 61 13.76 1.73 -1.87
N GLU A 62 13.87 0.46 -1.56
CA GLU A 62 15.10 -0.19 -1.11
C GLU A 62 15.41 -1.42 -1.95
N SER A 63 16.69 -1.61 -2.26
CA SER A 63 17.16 -2.72 -3.08
C SER A 63 17.86 -3.82 -2.28
N ASP A 64 17.82 -3.76 -0.97
CA ASP A 64 18.47 -4.72 -0.09
C ASP A 64 17.66 -4.98 1.20
N ILE A 65 18.24 -5.74 2.11
CA ILE A 65 17.58 -6.21 3.35
C ILE A 65 17.14 -5.08 4.29
N ARG A 66 17.56 -3.83 4.07
CA ARG A 66 17.08 -2.69 4.87
C ARG A 66 15.57 -2.50 4.78
N ILE A 67 14.92 -3.06 3.77
CA ILE A 67 13.46 -3.04 3.68
C ILE A 67 12.79 -3.80 4.83
N ALA A 68 13.43 -4.84 5.36
CA ALA A 68 12.93 -5.56 6.52
C ALA A 68 12.85 -4.65 7.75
N GLU A 69 13.83 -3.78 7.93
CA GLU A 69 13.84 -2.78 9.00
C GLU A 69 12.71 -1.75 8.81
N GLN A 70 12.43 -1.36 7.59
CA GLN A 70 11.31 -0.45 7.29
C GLN A 70 9.96 -1.11 7.59
N LEU A 71 9.81 -2.38 7.29
CA LEU A 71 8.61 -3.14 7.60
C LEU A 71 8.34 -3.17 9.11
N ASP A 72 9.38 -3.34 9.92
CA ASP A 72 9.28 -3.35 11.39
C ASP A 72 8.88 -1.98 11.97
N LYS A 73 9.10 -0.90 11.23
CA LYS A 73 8.76 0.47 11.67
C LYS A 73 7.33 0.88 11.35
N ILE A 74 6.57 0.08 10.62
CA ILE A 74 5.18 0.39 10.32
C ILE A 74 4.35 0.32 11.60
N TYR A 75 3.62 1.40 11.87
CA TYR A 75 2.71 1.49 12.99
C TYR A 75 1.40 0.77 12.68
N PHE A 76 1.04 -0.20 13.53
CA PHE A 76 -0.22 -0.94 13.42
C PHE A 76 -1.26 -0.33 14.35
N GLU A 77 -2.38 0.12 13.78
CA GLU A 77 -3.49 0.67 14.54
C GLU A 77 -4.47 -0.44 14.94
N PHE A 78 -4.52 -0.77 16.21
CA PHE A 78 -5.37 -1.85 16.74
C PHE A 78 -6.74 -1.37 17.23
N GLY A 79 -7.01 -0.06 17.22
CA GLY A 79 -8.27 0.54 17.67
C GLY A 79 -9.15 0.96 16.49
N GLY A 80 -10.08 0.14 16.11
CA GLY A 80 -10.78 0.15 14.88
C GLY A 80 -11.51 1.39 14.38
N GLY A 81 -11.50 1.60 13.10
CA GLY A 81 -12.43 2.47 12.38
C GLY A 81 -13.81 1.84 12.22
N GLY A 82 -14.83 2.66 12.08
CA GLY A 82 -16.23 2.24 12.07
C GLY A 82 -16.81 1.96 10.70
N ASN A 83 -15.99 1.66 9.67
CA ASN A 83 -16.50 1.54 8.32
C ASN A 83 -16.03 0.21 7.69
N ALA A 84 -16.81 -0.31 6.74
CA ALA A 84 -16.55 -1.61 6.10
C ALA A 84 -15.54 -1.53 4.94
N TYR A 85 -14.98 -0.35 4.69
CA TYR A 85 -14.08 -0.12 3.55
C TYR A 85 -12.76 0.44 4.05
N GLU A 86 -11.68 -0.08 3.51
CA GLU A 86 -10.34 0.42 3.76
C GLU A 86 -9.83 1.25 2.58
N SER A 87 -8.97 2.21 2.88
CA SER A 87 -8.48 3.17 1.88
C SER A 87 -7.30 2.62 1.06
N TYR A 88 -7.38 1.37 0.59
CA TYR A 88 -6.32 0.73 -0.20
C TYR A 88 -5.96 1.51 -1.46
N THR A 89 -6.96 2.17 -2.05
CA THR A 89 -6.74 2.98 -3.25
C THR A 89 -5.86 4.19 -3.00
N ALA A 90 -5.62 4.55 -1.73
CA ALA A 90 -4.62 5.55 -1.38
C ALA A 90 -3.20 5.12 -1.79
N ALA A 91 -2.91 3.81 -1.85
CA ALA A 91 -1.65 3.30 -2.39
C ALA A 91 -1.51 3.62 -3.88
N TRP A 92 -2.58 3.50 -4.64
CA TRP A 92 -2.60 3.87 -6.06
C TRP A 92 -2.38 5.37 -6.27
N TYR A 93 -3.04 6.18 -5.43
CA TYR A 93 -2.88 7.63 -5.43
C TYR A 93 -1.43 8.03 -5.14
N PHE A 94 -0.89 7.53 -4.05
CA PHE A 94 0.48 7.83 -3.63
C PHE A 94 1.50 7.36 -4.68
N GLY A 95 1.36 6.14 -5.16
CA GLY A 95 2.24 5.58 -6.18
C GLY A 95 2.19 6.36 -7.50
N SER A 96 1.02 6.86 -7.89
CA SER A 96 0.84 7.61 -9.13
C SER A 96 1.31 9.05 -9.04
N ARG A 97 1.10 9.72 -7.91
CA ARG A 97 1.30 11.17 -7.78
C ARG A 97 2.47 11.58 -6.87
N HIS A 98 2.90 10.70 -5.97
CA HIS A 98 3.98 10.97 -5.01
C HIS A 98 5.23 10.14 -5.23
N CYS A 99 5.24 9.25 -6.21
CA CYS A 99 6.41 8.47 -6.61
C CYS A 99 6.87 8.86 -8.01
N LYS A 100 8.18 8.78 -8.23
CA LYS A 100 8.79 8.96 -9.54
C LYS A 100 9.71 7.78 -9.80
N LEU A 101 9.42 7.01 -10.86
CA LEU A 101 10.12 5.77 -11.16
C LEU A 101 10.92 5.89 -12.45
N ASP A 102 12.18 5.42 -12.42
CA ASP A 102 13.06 5.39 -13.59
C ASP A 102 12.52 4.52 -14.72
N CYS A 103 11.80 3.43 -14.37
CA CYS A 103 11.28 2.50 -15.36
C CYS A 103 10.24 3.12 -16.29
N TRP A 104 9.57 4.19 -15.90
CA TRP A 104 8.61 4.89 -16.76
C TRP A 104 9.27 5.51 -17.99
N GLU A 105 10.48 6.02 -17.85
CA GLU A 105 11.25 6.57 -18.98
C GLU A 105 11.60 5.51 -20.03
N ARG A 106 11.63 4.23 -19.62
CA ARG A 106 11.86 3.09 -20.51
C ARG A 106 10.58 2.44 -21.00
N GLY A 107 9.42 3.06 -20.75
CA GLY A 107 8.11 2.50 -21.09
C GLY A 107 7.71 1.27 -20.30
N GLN A 108 8.32 1.04 -19.14
CA GLN A 108 8.03 -0.09 -18.24
C GLN A 108 7.19 0.36 -17.07
N LYS A 109 6.32 -0.54 -16.58
CA LYS A 109 5.48 -0.29 -15.42
C LYS A 109 6.12 -0.85 -14.15
N GLY A 110 5.83 -0.21 -13.02
CA GLY A 110 6.05 -0.79 -11.69
C GLY A 110 4.92 -1.76 -11.32
N ILE A 111 4.96 -2.27 -10.10
CA ILE A 111 3.91 -3.16 -9.55
C ILE A 111 3.40 -2.56 -8.25
N ILE A 112 2.08 -2.55 -8.07
CA ILE A 112 1.45 -2.27 -6.78
C ILE A 112 0.67 -3.50 -6.33
N ILE A 113 0.96 -3.98 -5.12
CA ILE A 113 0.24 -5.09 -4.50
C ILE A 113 -0.36 -4.56 -3.19
N THR A 114 -1.67 -4.62 -3.07
CA THR A 114 -2.38 -4.29 -1.84
C THR A 114 -2.87 -5.55 -1.16
N LEU A 115 -2.74 -5.62 0.17
CA LEU A 115 -3.16 -6.75 0.98
C LEU A 115 -4.04 -6.27 2.12
N GLY A 116 -5.19 -6.89 2.30
CA GLY A 116 -6.11 -6.55 3.38
C GLY A 116 -7.34 -7.44 3.43
N ASP A 117 -8.17 -7.22 4.44
CA ASP A 117 -9.35 -8.05 4.72
C ASP A 117 -10.68 -7.41 4.30
N GLU A 118 -10.67 -6.14 3.89
CA GLU A 118 -11.86 -5.39 3.51
C GLU A 118 -11.95 -5.13 2.00
N GLN A 119 -13.09 -4.63 1.57
CA GLN A 119 -13.30 -4.24 0.18
C GLN A 119 -12.61 -2.91 -0.14
N LEU A 120 -12.33 -2.69 -1.42
CA LEU A 120 -11.81 -1.41 -1.89
C LEU A 120 -12.88 -0.31 -1.72
N ASN A 121 -12.44 0.87 -1.31
CA ASN A 121 -13.32 2.03 -1.28
C ASN A 121 -13.83 2.37 -2.68
N PRO A 122 -15.10 2.78 -2.83
CA PRO A 122 -15.61 3.23 -4.13
C PRO A 122 -15.02 4.56 -4.59
N TYR A 123 -14.51 5.36 -3.66
CA TYR A 123 -13.83 6.64 -3.93
C TYR A 123 -12.87 6.99 -2.81
N LEU A 124 -11.91 7.87 -3.08
CA LEU A 124 -11.06 8.49 -2.06
C LEU A 124 -11.63 9.86 -1.71
N PRO A 125 -11.92 10.12 -0.42
CA PRO A 125 -12.45 11.42 0.00
C PRO A 125 -11.39 12.51 -0.08
N ALA A 126 -11.73 13.64 -0.72
CA ALA A 126 -10.79 14.73 -0.99
C ALA A 126 -10.20 15.34 0.27
N ARG A 127 -11.02 15.62 1.27
CA ARG A 127 -10.58 16.34 2.48
C ARG A 127 -9.60 15.54 3.33
N PRO A 128 -9.92 14.29 3.75
CA PRO A 128 -8.95 13.48 4.49
C PRO A 128 -7.67 13.21 3.70
N LEU A 129 -7.78 12.97 2.41
CA LEU A 129 -6.62 12.73 1.55
C LEU A 129 -5.74 13.97 1.44
N SER A 130 -6.33 15.16 1.28
CA SER A 130 -5.59 16.43 1.24
C SER A 130 -4.84 16.69 2.54
N ILE A 131 -5.46 16.42 3.68
CA ILE A 131 -4.82 16.58 4.99
C ILE A 131 -3.63 15.62 5.13
N CYS A 132 -3.80 14.39 4.70
CA CYS A 132 -2.77 13.35 4.81
C CYS A 132 -1.58 13.60 3.89
N THR A 133 -1.83 14.03 2.65
CA THR A 133 -0.80 14.15 1.61
C THR A 133 -0.27 15.57 1.41
N GLY A 134 -0.99 16.58 1.89
CA GLY A 134 -0.68 17.99 1.64
C GLY A 134 -1.12 18.48 0.26
N ASP A 135 -1.79 17.65 -0.54
CA ASP A 135 -2.26 18.02 -1.87
C ASP A 135 -3.54 18.85 -1.78
N SER A 136 -3.75 19.73 -2.77
CA SER A 136 -4.99 20.48 -2.93
C SER A 136 -5.90 19.74 -3.90
N LEU A 137 -6.91 19.06 -3.36
CA LEU A 137 -7.89 18.31 -4.15
C LEU A 137 -9.22 19.05 -4.20
N GLN A 138 -9.77 19.21 -5.39
CA GLN A 138 -11.03 19.91 -5.63
C GLN A 138 -12.26 19.04 -5.38
N GLY A 139 -12.12 17.73 -5.36
CA GLY A 139 -13.20 16.80 -5.15
C GLY A 139 -12.70 15.39 -4.88
N ASP A 140 -13.62 14.52 -4.48
CA ASP A 140 -13.35 13.10 -4.26
C ASP A 140 -12.89 12.45 -5.56
N ILE A 141 -12.04 11.43 -5.43
CA ILE A 141 -11.51 10.69 -6.58
C ILE A 141 -12.23 9.34 -6.68
N ASP A 142 -12.95 9.12 -7.77
CA ASP A 142 -13.61 7.84 -8.05
C ASP A 142 -12.56 6.75 -8.23
N THR A 143 -12.81 5.57 -7.65
CA THR A 143 -11.88 4.45 -7.68
C THR A 143 -11.61 3.96 -9.10
N LYS A 144 -12.61 3.99 -9.99
CA LYS A 144 -12.42 3.59 -11.40
C LYS A 144 -11.50 4.56 -12.14
N ASP A 145 -11.65 5.85 -11.90
CA ASP A 145 -10.81 6.88 -12.51
C ASP A 145 -9.37 6.77 -12.00
N LEU A 146 -9.21 6.56 -10.71
CA LEU A 146 -7.90 6.37 -10.10
C LEU A 146 -7.23 5.08 -10.59
N TYR A 147 -7.99 4.01 -10.79
CA TYR A 147 -7.48 2.77 -11.37
C TYR A 147 -6.93 3.00 -12.78
N LYS A 148 -7.64 3.75 -13.61
CA LYS A 148 -7.16 4.10 -14.96
C LYS A 148 -5.85 4.89 -14.91
N GLU A 149 -5.77 5.90 -14.04
CA GLU A 149 -4.56 6.70 -13.85
C GLU A 149 -3.38 5.83 -13.38
N ALA A 150 -3.58 5.02 -12.35
CA ALA A 150 -2.54 4.19 -11.79
C ALA A 150 -2.10 3.06 -12.72
N SER A 151 -3.02 2.46 -13.49
CA SER A 151 -2.70 1.36 -14.39
C SER A 151 -1.91 1.77 -15.62
N GLU A 152 -1.81 3.05 -15.93
CA GLU A 152 -0.85 3.55 -16.91
C GLU A 152 0.61 3.43 -16.46
N LYS A 153 0.84 3.43 -15.14
CA LYS A 153 2.15 3.44 -14.50
C LYS A 153 2.53 2.15 -13.78
N TYR A 154 1.53 1.37 -13.38
CA TYR A 154 1.69 0.16 -12.57
C TYR A 154 0.80 -0.97 -13.06
N ASP A 155 1.29 -2.21 -12.88
CA ASP A 155 0.45 -3.40 -12.84
C ASP A 155 -0.09 -3.52 -11.41
N ILE A 156 -1.40 -3.63 -11.25
CA ILE A 156 -2.08 -3.52 -9.95
C ILE A 156 -2.68 -4.85 -9.55
N PHE A 157 -2.40 -5.29 -8.34
CA PHE A 157 -2.94 -6.53 -7.75
C PHE A 157 -3.50 -6.21 -6.36
N HIS A 158 -4.60 -6.88 -6.01
CA HIS A 158 -5.16 -6.85 -4.66
C HIS A 158 -5.29 -8.27 -4.14
N ILE A 159 -4.74 -8.53 -2.95
CA ILE A 159 -4.85 -9.82 -2.28
C ILE A 159 -5.75 -9.63 -1.07
N GLN A 160 -6.91 -10.27 -1.11
CA GLN A 160 -7.83 -10.25 0.01
C GLN A 160 -7.45 -11.32 1.02
N VAL A 161 -7.19 -10.90 2.25
CA VAL A 161 -6.88 -11.79 3.37
C VAL A 161 -8.18 -12.24 4.02
N ASN A 162 -8.33 -13.54 4.23
CA ASN A 162 -9.52 -14.09 4.86
C ASN A 162 -9.17 -14.70 6.23
N HIS A 163 -9.66 -14.09 7.31
CA HIS A 163 -9.40 -14.52 8.68
C HIS A 163 -9.92 -15.91 9.03
N ARG A 164 -10.86 -16.46 8.25
CA ARG A 164 -11.50 -17.75 8.55
C ARG A 164 -10.54 -18.94 8.45
N TYR A 165 -9.41 -18.76 7.81
CA TYR A 165 -8.40 -19.80 7.58
C TYR A 165 -7.21 -19.75 8.54
N PHE A 166 -7.19 -18.80 9.46
CA PHE A 166 -6.08 -18.62 10.42
C PHE A 166 -6.44 -19.00 11.86
N LYS A 167 -7.37 -19.93 12.03
CA LYS A 167 -7.73 -20.47 13.35
C LYS A 167 -6.93 -21.73 13.63
#